data_ae23b177ba21200427212e5e9bc917f7
#
_entry.id   ae23b177ba21200427212e5e9bc917f7
#
_cell.length_a   1.000
_cell.length_b   1.000
_cell.length_c   1.000
_cell.angle_alpha   90.00
_cell.angle_beta   90.00
_cell.angle_gamma   90.00
#
_symmetry.space_group_name_H-M   'P 1'
#
loop_
_entity.id
_entity.type
_entity.pdbx_description
1 polymer ?
#
loop_
_entity_poly.entity_id
_entity_poly.type
_entity_poly.pdbx_seq_one_letter_code
_entity_poly.pdbx_strand_id
1 'polypeptide(L)'
;MADDKKNKILKLAKIQDVVSDYVQLSARSDSSYHVGLCPFHQATTPTLYVFPERNFCICRKCGKGGSPLNFVMQQCNVSYNQALAILGKKYGIAYTDPDAPIDIASTVQMSEIEEIMQFNKFAADFYTRQLLDTTEGQDIALTYFRSRGFTDATIQEFALGYSPDNAKALLGETTAQGFKPELIEKSGISPAVANQDGKPKDYYDRYHSRVIFPIHDVTGNIVAFAGRVIKNVDHIKAKYVNSPETAV
;
A
#
# COMPACT_ATOMS: atom_id res chain seq x y z
N MET A 1 -32.77 -14.84 7.23
CA MET A 1 -32.50 -13.43 6.79
C MET A 1 -31.10 -13.20 6.26
N ALA A 2 -30.01 -13.61 6.95
CA ALA A 2 -28.63 -13.41 6.42
C ALA A 2 -28.34 -14.27 5.19
N ASP A 3 -28.73 -15.55 5.20
CA ASP A 3 -28.58 -16.46 4.06
C ASP A 3 -29.36 -15.99 2.82
N ASP A 4 -30.50 -15.36 3.02
CA ASP A 4 -31.31 -14.83 1.93
C ASP A 4 -30.62 -13.63 1.25
N LYS A 5 -30.05 -12.73 2.05
CA LYS A 5 -29.25 -11.60 1.55
C LYS A 5 -27.98 -12.07 0.81
N LYS A 6 -27.27 -13.05 1.37
CA LYS A 6 -26.10 -13.69 0.75
C LYS A 6 -26.46 -14.27 -0.61
N ASN A 7 -27.51 -15.08 -0.66
CA ASN A 7 -27.97 -15.69 -1.90
C ASN A 7 -28.40 -14.64 -2.95
N LYS A 8 -29.01 -13.55 -2.50
CA LYS A 8 -29.41 -12.43 -3.37
C LYS A 8 -28.19 -11.72 -3.94
N ILE A 9 -27.17 -11.45 -3.12
CA ILE A 9 -25.90 -10.84 -3.57
C ILE A 9 -25.23 -11.73 -4.63
N LEU A 10 -25.07 -13.03 -4.35
CA LEU A 10 -24.43 -13.97 -5.26
C LEU A 10 -25.18 -14.12 -6.60
N LYS A 11 -26.51 -14.03 -6.59
CA LYS A 11 -27.34 -14.06 -7.82
C LYS A 11 -27.19 -12.77 -8.65
N LEU A 12 -27.09 -11.62 -8.01
CA LEU A 12 -26.96 -10.32 -8.67
C LEU A 12 -25.55 -10.07 -9.19
N ALA A 13 -24.53 -10.63 -8.52
CA ALA A 13 -23.15 -10.41 -8.87
C ALA A 13 -22.82 -11.01 -10.25
N LYS A 14 -22.65 -10.14 -11.25
CA LYS A 14 -22.22 -10.51 -12.60
C LYS A 14 -20.72 -10.28 -12.75
N ILE A 15 -20.01 -11.29 -13.24
CA ILE A 15 -18.55 -11.25 -13.37
C ILE A 15 -18.08 -10.07 -14.22
N GLN A 16 -18.78 -9.75 -15.28
CA GLN A 16 -18.43 -8.64 -16.15
C GLN A 16 -18.51 -7.31 -15.41
N ASP A 17 -19.60 -7.07 -14.67
CA ASP A 17 -19.83 -5.83 -13.93
C ASP A 17 -18.81 -5.65 -12.79
N VAL A 18 -18.49 -6.77 -12.11
CA VAL A 18 -17.54 -6.78 -11.00
C VAL A 18 -16.12 -6.55 -11.51
N VAL A 19 -15.71 -7.24 -12.57
CA VAL A 19 -14.35 -7.09 -13.12
C VAL A 19 -14.16 -5.72 -13.76
N SER A 20 -15.21 -5.15 -14.37
CA SER A 20 -15.13 -3.82 -15.00
C SER A 20 -14.85 -2.68 -14.02
N ASP A 21 -15.10 -2.86 -12.73
CA ASP A 21 -14.73 -1.86 -11.70
C ASP A 21 -13.20 -1.74 -11.54
N TYR A 22 -12.46 -2.77 -11.90
CA TYR A 22 -11.01 -2.88 -11.67
C TYR A 22 -10.19 -2.95 -12.96
N VAL A 23 -10.79 -3.45 -14.05
CA VAL A 23 -10.10 -3.76 -15.29
C VAL A 23 -10.91 -3.28 -16.49
N GLN A 24 -10.26 -2.53 -17.38
CA GLN A 24 -10.87 -2.19 -18.67
C GLN A 24 -11.00 -3.45 -19.53
N LEU A 25 -12.23 -3.81 -19.87
CA LEU A 25 -12.54 -4.98 -20.68
C LEU A 25 -12.77 -4.60 -22.14
N SER A 26 -12.20 -5.38 -23.05
CA SER A 26 -12.43 -5.28 -24.49
C SER A 26 -13.25 -6.47 -24.97
N ALA A 27 -14.36 -6.21 -25.65
CA ALA A 27 -15.11 -7.25 -26.31
C ALA A 27 -14.38 -7.65 -27.61
N ARG A 28 -14.35 -8.95 -27.94
CA ARG A 28 -13.95 -9.42 -29.26
C ARG A 28 -15.20 -9.70 -30.10
N SER A 29 -15.22 -9.19 -31.31
CA SER A 29 -16.40 -9.12 -32.22
C SER A 29 -17.10 -10.45 -32.46
N ASP A 30 -16.43 -11.60 -32.25
CA ASP A 30 -16.98 -12.94 -32.53
C ASP A 30 -16.85 -13.91 -31.34
N SER A 31 -16.73 -13.40 -30.11
CA SER A 31 -16.48 -14.27 -28.95
C SER A 31 -17.43 -14.00 -27.79
N SER A 32 -17.86 -15.09 -27.14
CA SER A 32 -18.68 -15.08 -25.91
C SER A 32 -17.90 -14.65 -24.64
N TYR A 33 -16.73 -14.02 -24.81
CA TYR A 33 -15.89 -13.60 -23.69
C TYR A 33 -15.27 -12.21 -23.92
N HIS A 34 -14.92 -11.54 -22.84
CA HIS A 34 -14.14 -10.30 -22.83
C HIS A 34 -12.72 -10.58 -22.39
N VAL A 35 -11.79 -9.69 -22.77
CA VAL A 35 -10.38 -9.77 -22.36
C VAL A 35 -9.93 -8.46 -21.74
N GLY A 36 -9.03 -8.54 -20.76
CA GLY A 36 -8.43 -7.39 -20.11
C GLY A 36 -7.03 -7.68 -19.58
N LEU A 37 -6.36 -6.64 -19.08
CA LEU A 37 -5.10 -6.81 -18.37
C LEU A 37 -5.38 -7.49 -17.02
N CYS A 38 -4.57 -8.47 -16.66
CA CYS A 38 -4.76 -9.17 -15.39
C CYS A 38 -4.32 -8.27 -14.22
N PRO A 39 -5.17 -8.04 -13.20
CA PRO A 39 -4.81 -7.23 -12.06
C PRO A 39 -3.99 -7.99 -11.01
N PHE A 40 -3.88 -9.32 -11.14
CA PHE A 40 -3.20 -10.18 -10.17
C PHE A 40 -1.70 -10.36 -10.44
N HIS A 41 -1.18 -9.83 -11.56
CA HIS A 41 0.23 -9.77 -11.88
C HIS A 41 0.47 -8.62 -12.86
N GLN A 42 1.71 -8.15 -12.98
CA GLN A 42 2.08 -7.13 -13.96
C GLN A 42 1.90 -7.66 -15.39
N ALA A 43 0.73 -7.40 -15.97
CA ALA A 43 0.37 -7.83 -17.31
C ALA A 43 0.56 -6.69 -18.31
N THR A 44 1.43 -6.89 -19.30
CA THR A 44 1.60 -5.97 -20.44
C THR A 44 0.68 -6.32 -21.62
N THR A 45 0.08 -7.50 -21.59
CA THR A 45 -0.85 -8.00 -22.61
C THR A 45 -2.12 -8.51 -21.95
N PRO A 46 -3.29 -8.44 -22.63
CA PRO A 46 -4.55 -8.96 -22.10
C PRO A 46 -4.49 -10.48 -21.90
N THR A 47 -4.48 -10.92 -20.65
CA THR A 47 -4.43 -12.34 -20.25
C THR A 47 -5.58 -12.76 -19.35
N LEU A 48 -6.41 -11.82 -18.90
CA LEU A 48 -7.62 -12.09 -18.13
C LEU A 48 -8.79 -12.30 -19.10
N TYR A 49 -9.39 -13.48 -19.04
CA TYR A 49 -10.57 -13.86 -19.82
C TYR A 49 -11.79 -13.83 -18.91
N VAL A 50 -12.82 -13.11 -19.32
CA VAL A 50 -14.10 -12.97 -18.60
C VAL A 50 -15.21 -13.59 -19.42
N PHE A 51 -15.93 -14.55 -18.86
CA PHE A 51 -17.01 -15.31 -19.49
C PHE A 51 -18.35 -14.93 -18.84
N PRO A 52 -19.11 -13.96 -19.38
CA PRO A 52 -20.35 -13.48 -18.77
C PRO A 52 -21.40 -14.59 -18.59
N GLU A 53 -21.58 -15.44 -19.60
CA GLU A 53 -22.56 -16.54 -19.57
C GLU A 53 -22.29 -17.57 -18.47
N ARG A 54 -21.00 -17.80 -18.17
CA ARG A 54 -20.56 -18.72 -17.10
C ARG A 54 -20.38 -18.04 -15.76
N ASN A 55 -20.55 -16.72 -15.71
CA ASN A 55 -20.30 -15.89 -14.55
C ASN A 55 -18.91 -16.14 -13.91
N PHE A 56 -17.88 -16.23 -14.74
CA PHE A 56 -16.54 -16.70 -14.37
C PHE A 56 -15.45 -15.92 -15.11
N CYS A 57 -14.29 -15.71 -14.47
CA CYS A 57 -13.10 -15.19 -15.13
C CYS A 57 -11.85 -16.01 -14.78
N ILE A 58 -10.84 -15.96 -15.64
CA ILE A 58 -9.55 -16.61 -15.39
C ILE A 58 -8.42 -15.91 -16.14
N CYS A 59 -7.31 -15.71 -15.47
CA CYS A 59 -6.07 -15.31 -16.11
C CYS A 59 -5.33 -16.55 -16.62
N ARG A 60 -5.07 -16.62 -17.93
CA ARG A 60 -4.33 -17.76 -18.52
C ARG A 60 -2.84 -17.80 -18.17
N LYS A 61 -2.28 -16.68 -17.66
CA LYS A 61 -0.87 -16.61 -17.29
C LYS A 61 -0.62 -17.02 -15.84
N CYS A 62 -1.40 -16.50 -14.88
CA CYS A 62 -1.20 -16.75 -13.45
C CYS A 62 -2.24 -17.71 -12.83
N GLY A 63 -3.27 -18.14 -13.59
CA GLY A 63 -4.32 -19.04 -13.10
C GLY A 63 -5.33 -18.43 -12.14
N LYS A 64 -5.13 -17.19 -11.70
CA LYS A 64 -6.04 -16.50 -10.77
C LYS A 64 -7.33 -16.07 -11.47
N GLY A 65 -8.41 -15.97 -10.67
CA GLY A 65 -9.76 -15.63 -11.13
C GLY A 65 -10.81 -16.40 -10.37
N GLY A 66 -11.94 -16.70 -11.00
CA GLY A 66 -13.03 -17.45 -10.40
C GLY A 66 -14.40 -16.79 -10.59
N SER A 67 -15.32 -17.05 -9.65
CA SER A 67 -16.62 -16.36 -9.57
C SER A 67 -16.45 -14.87 -9.21
N PRO A 68 -17.51 -14.03 -9.33
CA PRO A 68 -17.44 -12.63 -8.90
C PRO A 68 -16.93 -12.46 -7.48
N LEU A 69 -17.37 -13.31 -6.55
CA LEU A 69 -16.92 -13.29 -5.16
C LEU A 69 -15.44 -13.65 -5.03
N ASN A 70 -14.99 -14.71 -5.71
CA ASN A 70 -13.58 -15.12 -5.68
C ASN A 70 -12.67 -14.07 -6.31
N PHE A 71 -13.14 -13.38 -7.33
CA PHE A 71 -12.40 -12.28 -7.93
C PHE A 71 -12.20 -11.14 -6.92
N VAL A 72 -13.27 -10.71 -6.22
CA VAL A 72 -13.19 -9.66 -5.19
C VAL A 72 -12.28 -10.08 -4.04
N MET A 73 -12.41 -11.34 -3.56
CA MET A 73 -11.53 -11.87 -2.51
C MET A 73 -10.04 -11.76 -2.88
N GLN A 74 -9.69 -12.13 -4.10
CA GLN A 74 -8.32 -12.10 -4.60
C GLN A 74 -7.85 -10.67 -4.91
N GLN A 75 -8.72 -9.83 -5.47
CA GLN A 75 -8.40 -8.47 -5.88
C GLN A 75 -8.21 -7.53 -4.68
N CYS A 76 -9.08 -7.65 -3.69
CA CYS A 76 -9.06 -6.80 -2.50
C CYS A 76 -8.31 -7.45 -1.33
N ASN A 77 -7.80 -8.69 -1.51
CA ASN A 77 -7.17 -9.48 -0.46
C ASN A 77 -8.01 -9.57 0.82
N VAL A 78 -9.30 -9.90 0.67
CA VAL A 78 -10.29 -9.91 1.74
C VAL A 78 -10.92 -11.28 1.95
N SER A 79 -11.49 -11.50 3.15
CA SER A 79 -12.21 -12.73 3.48
C SER A 79 -13.52 -12.88 2.68
N TYR A 80 -14.12 -14.07 2.72
CA TYR A 80 -15.39 -14.38 2.08
C TYR A 80 -16.50 -13.40 2.48
N ASN A 81 -16.65 -13.12 3.76
CA ASN A 81 -17.70 -12.25 4.30
C ASN A 81 -17.46 -10.78 3.97
N GLN A 82 -16.21 -10.33 3.98
CA GLN A 82 -15.83 -9.00 3.53
C GLN A 82 -16.10 -8.80 2.03
N ALA A 83 -15.79 -9.80 1.20
CA ALA A 83 -16.12 -9.76 -0.23
C ALA A 83 -17.63 -9.72 -0.48
N LEU A 84 -18.44 -10.44 0.32
CA LEU A 84 -19.90 -10.33 0.29
C LEU A 84 -20.39 -8.94 0.68
N ALA A 85 -19.77 -8.29 1.67
CA ALA A 85 -20.12 -6.93 2.07
C ALA A 85 -19.79 -5.92 0.95
N ILE A 86 -18.64 -6.06 0.29
CA ILE A 86 -18.25 -5.23 -0.87
C ILE A 86 -19.26 -5.38 -2.01
N LEU A 87 -19.59 -6.63 -2.37
CA LEU A 87 -20.59 -6.89 -3.40
C LEU A 87 -21.98 -6.41 -2.97
N GLY A 88 -22.35 -6.60 -1.69
CA GLY A 88 -23.58 -6.08 -1.13
C GLY A 88 -23.71 -4.57 -1.31
N LYS A 89 -22.67 -3.82 -0.97
CA LYS A 89 -22.61 -2.37 -1.17
C LYS A 89 -22.80 -1.99 -2.64
N LYS A 90 -22.12 -2.69 -3.56
CA LYS A 90 -22.25 -2.46 -5.02
C LYS A 90 -23.70 -2.63 -5.50
N TYR A 91 -24.41 -3.64 -5.01
CA TYR A 91 -25.79 -3.95 -5.43
C TYR A 91 -26.87 -3.41 -4.48
N GLY A 92 -26.55 -2.50 -3.58
CA GLY A 92 -27.50 -1.86 -2.66
C GLY A 92 -28.10 -2.79 -1.62
N ILE A 93 -27.42 -3.90 -1.29
CA ILE A 93 -27.84 -4.88 -0.27
C ILE A 93 -26.94 -4.73 0.95
N ALA A 94 -27.49 -4.22 2.05
CA ALA A 94 -26.75 -4.19 3.31
C ALA A 94 -26.54 -5.62 3.82
N TYR A 95 -25.31 -6.11 3.70
CA TYR A 95 -24.86 -7.39 4.23
C TYR A 95 -23.99 -7.14 5.46
N THR A 96 -24.46 -7.63 6.60
CA THR A 96 -23.69 -7.75 7.83
C THR A 96 -23.65 -9.24 8.16
N ASP A 97 -22.46 -9.78 8.36
CA ASP A 97 -22.30 -11.18 8.80
C ASP A 97 -22.88 -11.30 10.21
N PRO A 98 -23.96 -12.09 10.42
CA PRO A 98 -24.56 -12.25 11.75
C PRO A 98 -23.68 -13.05 12.70
N ASP A 99 -22.77 -13.85 12.18
CA ASP A 99 -21.84 -14.68 12.95
C ASP A 99 -20.43 -14.06 13.03
N ALA A 100 -20.20 -12.94 12.34
CA ALA A 100 -18.98 -12.19 12.57
C ALA A 100 -19.05 -11.69 14.02
N PRO A 101 -18.14 -12.08 14.90
CA PRO A 101 -17.94 -11.31 16.11
C PRO A 101 -17.80 -9.88 15.64
N ILE A 102 -18.51 -8.95 16.29
CA ILE A 102 -18.23 -7.51 16.12
C ILE A 102 -16.82 -7.36 16.66
N ASP A 103 -15.87 -7.67 15.82
CA ASP A 103 -14.47 -7.54 16.15
C ASP A 103 -14.15 -6.07 15.96
N ILE A 104 -14.52 -5.32 17.01
CA ILE A 104 -14.11 -3.92 17.17
C ILE A 104 -12.60 -3.83 17.00
N ALA A 105 -11.86 -4.86 17.40
CA ALA A 105 -10.40 -4.94 17.22
C ALA A 105 -10.01 -5.02 15.75
N SER A 106 -10.68 -5.81 14.89
CA SER A 106 -10.37 -5.89 13.47
C SER A 106 -10.72 -4.60 12.72
N THR A 107 -11.80 -3.92 13.09
CA THR A 107 -12.18 -2.63 12.50
C THR A 107 -11.19 -1.53 12.91
N VAL A 108 -10.75 -1.54 14.16
CA VAL A 108 -9.72 -0.61 14.67
C VAL A 108 -8.38 -0.90 14.02
N GLN A 109 -8.01 -2.17 13.85
CA GLN A 109 -6.76 -2.59 13.21
C GLN A 109 -6.72 -2.25 11.71
N MET A 110 -7.82 -2.41 10.98
CA MET A 110 -7.94 -1.97 9.57
C MET A 110 -7.79 -0.46 9.43
N SER A 111 -8.41 0.31 10.34
CA SER A 111 -8.25 1.77 10.38
C SER A 111 -6.79 2.17 10.68
N GLU A 112 -6.13 1.47 11.58
CA GLU A 112 -4.73 1.70 11.92
C GLU A 112 -3.78 1.40 10.76
N ILE A 113 -4.00 0.30 10.03
CA ILE A 113 -3.25 -0.04 8.81
C ILE A 113 -3.39 1.05 7.76
N GLU A 114 -4.60 1.52 7.51
CA GLU A 114 -4.87 2.60 6.56
C GLU A 114 -4.18 3.91 6.97
N GLU A 115 -4.22 4.25 8.25
CA GLU A 115 -3.52 5.44 8.80
C GLU A 115 -2.00 5.32 8.64
N ILE A 116 -1.40 4.15 8.91
CA ILE A 116 0.03 3.90 8.71
C ILE A 116 0.40 4.00 7.23
N MET A 117 -0.40 3.44 6.32
CA MET A 117 -0.17 3.55 4.88
C MET A 117 -0.22 5.01 4.38
N GLN A 118 -1.18 5.80 4.86
CA GLN A 118 -1.25 7.23 4.55
C GLN A 118 -0.03 7.97 5.08
N PHE A 119 0.42 7.65 6.28
CA PHE A 119 1.62 8.24 6.85
C PHE A 119 2.89 7.82 6.08
N ASN A 120 3.02 6.55 5.69
CA ASN A 120 4.14 6.07 4.87
C ASN A 120 4.20 6.82 3.52
N LYS A 121 3.05 7.04 2.88
CA LYS A 121 2.99 7.85 1.65
C LYS A 121 3.45 9.27 1.90
N PHE A 122 2.95 9.92 2.95
CA PHE A 122 3.39 11.27 3.34
C PHE A 122 4.91 11.34 3.58
N ALA A 123 5.48 10.36 4.29
CA ALA A 123 6.90 10.29 4.54
C ALA A 123 7.71 10.09 3.24
N ALA A 124 7.23 9.25 2.32
CA ALA A 124 7.87 9.08 1.01
C ALA A 124 7.86 10.38 0.20
N ASP A 125 6.73 11.07 0.15
CA ASP A 125 6.59 12.36 -0.52
C ASP A 125 7.54 13.41 0.10
N PHE A 126 7.69 13.42 1.42
CA PHE A 126 8.66 14.25 2.11
C PHE A 126 10.10 13.93 1.67
N TYR A 127 10.51 12.66 1.71
CA TYR A 127 11.87 12.26 1.34
C TYR A 127 12.17 12.51 -0.14
N THR A 128 11.18 12.37 -1.01
CA THR A 128 11.32 12.69 -2.44
C THR A 128 11.53 14.20 -2.66
N ARG A 129 10.75 15.05 -1.96
CA ARG A 129 10.97 16.51 -1.99
C ARG A 129 12.35 16.88 -1.45
N GLN A 130 12.78 16.27 -0.33
CA GLN A 130 14.11 16.52 0.20
C GLN A 130 15.21 16.15 -0.82
N LEU A 131 15.03 15.08 -1.59
CA LEU A 131 15.96 14.67 -2.63
C LEU A 131 16.00 15.65 -3.82
N LEU A 132 14.83 16.07 -4.32
CA LEU A 132 14.70 16.75 -5.60
C LEU A 132 14.68 18.27 -5.48
N ASP A 133 14.15 18.82 -4.37
CA ASP A 133 13.84 20.24 -4.25
C ASP A 133 14.81 20.98 -3.31
N THR A 134 15.71 20.26 -2.61
CA THR A 134 16.72 20.89 -1.74
C THR A 134 18.13 20.82 -2.34
N THR A 135 18.93 21.86 -2.09
CA THR A 135 20.34 21.88 -2.52
C THR A 135 21.12 20.71 -1.92
N GLU A 136 20.92 20.42 -0.62
CA GLU A 136 21.58 19.29 0.04
C GLU A 136 21.20 17.96 -0.61
N GLY A 137 19.92 17.73 -0.90
CA GLY A 137 19.42 16.52 -1.56
C GLY A 137 20.03 16.33 -2.95
N GLN A 138 20.08 17.39 -3.74
CA GLN A 138 20.64 17.36 -5.11
C GLN A 138 22.14 17.12 -5.10
N ASP A 139 22.90 17.85 -4.30
CA ASP A 139 24.35 17.79 -4.27
C ASP A 139 24.88 16.47 -3.71
N ILE A 140 24.19 15.91 -2.72
CA ILE A 140 24.64 14.73 -1.98
C ILE A 140 23.94 13.47 -2.46
N ALA A 141 22.62 13.44 -2.33
CA ALA A 141 21.85 12.21 -2.50
C ALA A 141 21.55 11.92 -3.98
N LEU A 142 21.16 12.91 -4.76
CA LEU A 142 20.91 12.74 -6.20
C LEU A 142 22.20 12.40 -6.94
N THR A 143 23.31 13.06 -6.59
CA THR A 143 24.64 12.73 -7.12
C THR A 143 25.03 11.30 -6.76
N TYR A 144 24.76 10.86 -5.54
CA TYR A 144 24.99 9.47 -5.14
C TYR A 144 24.17 8.50 -5.99
N PHE A 145 22.85 8.71 -6.16
CA PHE A 145 22.01 7.83 -6.97
C PHE A 145 22.51 7.75 -8.41
N ARG A 146 22.81 8.89 -9.04
CA ARG A 146 23.32 8.94 -10.41
C ARG A 146 24.67 8.24 -10.56
N SER A 147 25.57 8.37 -9.59
CA SER A 147 26.87 7.66 -9.59
C SER A 147 26.72 6.14 -9.48
N ARG A 148 25.56 5.65 -9.02
CA ARG A 148 25.21 4.23 -8.94
C ARG A 148 24.39 3.73 -10.13
N GLY A 149 24.17 4.58 -11.13
CA GLY A 149 23.46 4.22 -12.36
C GLY A 149 21.93 4.33 -12.27
N PHE A 150 21.39 4.93 -11.20
CA PHE A 150 19.95 5.21 -11.15
C PHE A 150 19.60 6.34 -12.10
N THR A 151 18.62 6.12 -12.94
CA THR A 151 18.07 7.14 -13.84
C THR A 151 17.01 7.98 -13.12
N ASP A 152 16.71 9.17 -13.65
CA ASP A 152 15.64 10.02 -13.10
C ASP A 152 14.28 9.29 -13.18
N ALA A 153 14.03 8.48 -14.21
CA ALA A 153 12.85 7.64 -14.33
C ALA A 153 12.77 6.61 -13.19
N THR A 154 13.89 5.94 -12.88
CA THR A 154 13.95 4.98 -11.76
C THR A 154 13.72 5.67 -10.41
N ILE A 155 14.32 6.86 -10.22
CA ILE A 155 14.14 7.64 -8.98
C ILE A 155 12.66 7.98 -8.76
N GLN A 156 11.97 8.40 -9.82
CA GLN A 156 10.54 8.72 -9.77
C GLN A 156 9.66 7.47 -9.59
N GLU A 157 9.92 6.41 -10.36
CA GLU A 157 9.14 5.18 -10.34
C GLU A 157 9.13 4.52 -8.95
N PHE A 158 10.29 4.50 -8.28
CA PHE A 158 10.44 3.90 -6.95
C PHE A 158 10.33 4.90 -5.81
N ALA A 159 9.98 6.16 -6.08
CA ALA A 159 9.87 7.23 -5.10
C ALA A 159 11.12 7.34 -4.19
N LEU A 160 12.32 7.19 -4.78
CA LEU A 160 13.56 7.28 -4.02
C LEU A 160 13.69 8.65 -3.38
N GLY A 161 14.30 8.71 -2.20
CA GLY A 161 14.30 9.91 -1.39
C GLY A 161 15.60 10.17 -0.65
N TYR A 162 15.62 11.26 0.08
CA TYR A 162 16.69 11.66 0.98
C TYR A 162 16.12 12.13 2.32
N SER A 163 16.73 11.71 3.40
CA SER A 163 16.47 12.24 4.74
C SER A 163 17.68 13.07 5.16
N PRO A 164 17.49 14.39 5.41
CA PRO A 164 18.58 15.31 5.71
C PRO A 164 19.26 15.00 7.06
N ASP A 165 20.40 15.66 7.33
CA ASP A 165 21.11 15.54 8.60
C ASP A 165 20.42 16.35 9.70
N ASN A 166 19.15 16.08 9.91
CA ASN A 166 18.33 16.65 10.98
C ASN A 166 17.39 15.56 11.49
N ALA A 167 17.63 15.10 12.69
CA ALA A 167 16.86 14.03 13.34
C ALA A 167 15.39 14.38 13.65
N LYS A 168 14.93 15.57 13.28
CA LYS A 168 13.54 16.04 13.46
C LYS A 168 12.94 16.70 12.21
N ALA A 169 13.54 16.47 11.05
CA ALA A 169 13.09 17.12 9.82
C ALA A 169 11.69 16.64 9.40
N LEU A 170 11.45 15.32 9.37
CA LEU A 170 10.15 14.75 9.07
C LEU A 170 9.15 15.04 10.20
N LEU A 171 9.56 14.87 11.46
CA LEU A 171 8.73 15.16 12.63
C LEU A 171 8.19 16.59 12.65
N GLY A 172 9.00 17.57 12.23
CA GLY A 172 8.57 18.96 12.13
C GLY A 172 7.39 19.14 11.17
N GLU A 173 7.41 18.48 10.01
CA GLU A 173 6.31 18.53 9.05
C GLU A 173 5.09 17.71 9.50
N THR A 174 5.29 16.54 10.13
CA THR A 174 4.19 15.68 10.59
C THR A 174 3.30 16.38 11.62
N THR A 175 3.91 17.14 12.52
CA THR A 175 3.18 17.92 13.53
C THR A 175 2.30 18.98 12.87
N ALA A 176 2.78 19.66 11.83
CA ALA A 176 2.03 20.65 11.08
C ALA A 176 0.84 20.05 10.30
N GLN A 177 0.94 18.77 9.91
CA GLN A 177 -0.12 18.02 9.21
C GLN A 177 -1.11 17.32 10.15
N GLY A 178 -0.89 17.38 11.47
CA GLY A 178 -1.80 16.83 12.46
C GLY A 178 -1.73 15.31 12.65
N PHE A 179 -0.64 14.66 12.21
CA PHE A 179 -0.42 13.25 12.51
C PHE A 179 -0.17 13.05 14.02
N LYS A 180 -0.79 12.00 14.58
CA LYS A 180 -0.65 11.68 16.00
C LYS A 180 0.71 11.04 16.29
N PRO A 181 1.37 11.38 17.40
CA PRO A 181 2.66 10.80 17.77
C PRO A 181 2.65 9.27 17.84
N GLU A 182 1.55 8.68 18.33
CA GLU A 182 1.40 7.23 18.46
C GLU A 182 1.39 6.55 17.08
N LEU A 183 0.79 7.19 16.07
CA LEU A 183 0.79 6.68 14.69
C LEU A 183 2.20 6.72 14.09
N ILE A 184 2.91 7.82 14.32
CA ILE A 184 4.28 8.00 13.84
C ILE A 184 5.22 6.94 14.43
N GLU A 185 5.07 6.64 15.72
CA GLU A 185 5.81 5.56 16.38
C GLU A 185 5.47 4.18 15.81
N LYS A 186 4.19 3.88 15.66
CA LYS A 186 3.70 2.60 15.11
C LYS A 186 4.14 2.35 13.67
N SER A 187 4.33 3.38 12.87
CA SER A 187 4.91 3.28 11.52
C SER A 187 6.38 2.84 11.53
N GLY A 188 7.06 2.92 12.67
CA GLY A 188 8.47 2.61 12.81
C GLY A 188 9.43 3.62 12.20
N ILE A 189 8.92 4.72 11.63
CA ILE A 189 9.74 5.76 10.97
C ILE A 189 10.38 6.68 12.00
N SER A 190 9.66 7.02 13.07
CA SER A 190 10.17 7.88 14.12
C SER A 190 9.91 7.26 15.49
N PRO A 191 10.86 6.42 15.96
CA PRO A 191 10.75 5.78 17.26
C PRO A 191 10.82 6.78 18.40
N ALA A 192 10.14 6.44 19.49
CA ALA A 192 10.22 7.18 20.74
C ALA A 192 11.53 6.92 21.48
N VAL A 193 12.06 7.94 22.14
CA VAL A 193 13.11 7.81 23.17
C VAL A 193 12.42 7.83 24.52
N ALA A 194 12.50 6.70 25.24
CA ALA A 194 11.94 6.60 26.58
C ALA A 194 12.75 7.41 27.61
N ASN A 195 12.05 8.00 28.58
CA ASN A 195 12.67 8.53 29.77
C ASN A 195 12.99 7.41 30.79
N GLN A 196 13.55 7.75 31.93
CA GLN A 196 13.88 6.77 32.99
C GLN A 196 12.67 6.02 33.55
N ASP A 197 11.47 6.61 33.42
CA ASP A 197 10.20 6.01 33.84
C ASP A 197 9.52 5.18 32.72
N GLY A 198 10.22 4.94 31.60
CA GLY A 198 9.70 4.16 30.47
C GLY A 198 8.64 4.87 29.62
N LYS A 199 8.34 6.14 29.89
CA LYS A 199 7.39 6.93 29.07
C LYS A 199 8.11 7.60 27.90
N PRO A 200 7.44 7.75 26.74
CA PRO A 200 7.99 8.49 25.62
C PRO A 200 8.36 9.92 26.05
N LYS A 201 9.61 10.29 25.86
CA LYS A 201 10.11 11.63 26.17
C LYS A 201 10.21 12.49 24.91
N ASP A 202 10.68 11.88 23.84
CA ASP A 202 10.95 12.57 22.58
C ASP A 202 10.90 11.56 21.41
N TYR A 203 10.81 12.06 20.19
CA TYR A 203 10.83 11.27 18.97
C TYR A 203 11.97 11.74 18.08
N TYR A 204 12.50 10.85 17.24
CA TYR A 204 13.52 11.21 16.26
C TYR A 204 13.31 10.48 14.94
N ASP A 205 13.74 11.09 13.86
CA ASP A 205 13.68 10.50 12.51
C ASP A 205 14.74 9.40 12.38
N ARG A 206 14.30 8.14 12.28
CA ARG A 206 15.14 6.94 12.18
C ARG A 206 16.15 7.03 11.03
N TYR A 207 15.76 7.66 9.95
CA TYR A 207 16.48 7.65 8.68
C TYR A 207 17.32 8.91 8.43
N HIS A 208 17.50 9.80 9.39
CA HIS A 208 18.30 11.01 9.18
C HIS A 208 19.68 10.70 8.57
N SER A 209 20.21 11.60 7.73
CA SER A 209 21.48 11.48 7.00
C SER A 209 21.57 10.28 6.05
N ARG A 210 20.44 9.87 5.42
CA ARG A 210 20.39 8.67 4.55
C ARG A 210 19.65 8.92 3.24
N VAL A 211 20.10 8.22 2.19
CA VAL A 211 19.26 7.98 1.03
C VAL A 211 18.21 6.93 1.38
N ILE A 212 17.00 7.10 0.86
CA ILE A 212 15.81 6.35 1.21
C ILE A 212 15.33 5.53 0.03
N PHE A 213 15.01 4.27 0.32
CA PHE A 213 14.41 3.31 -0.60
C PHE A 213 13.07 2.88 -0.02
N PRO A 214 11.94 3.39 -0.54
CA PRO A 214 10.64 2.88 -0.16
C PRO A 214 10.48 1.41 -0.57
N ILE A 215 9.82 0.62 0.25
CA ILE A 215 9.50 -0.77 0.00
C ILE A 215 8.01 -0.85 -0.28
N HIS A 216 7.66 -1.37 -1.46
CA HIS A 216 6.29 -1.46 -1.93
C HIS A 216 5.77 -2.89 -1.79
N ASP A 217 4.48 -3.01 -1.45
CA ASP A 217 3.76 -4.26 -1.55
C ASP A 217 3.44 -4.61 -3.02
N VAL A 218 2.78 -5.74 -3.24
CA VAL A 218 2.39 -6.19 -4.58
C VAL A 218 1.31 -5.31 -5.25
N THR A 219 0.69 -4.43 -4.50
CA THR A 219 -0.34 -3.49 -4.98
C THR A 219 0.22 -2.08 -5.21
N GLY A 220 1.50 -1.85 -4.85
CA GLY A 220 2.18 -0.57 -5.03
C GLY A 220 2.10 0.37 -3.83
N ASN A 221 1.53 -0.07 -2.69
CA ASN A 221 1.54 0.73 -1.48
C ASN A 221 2.91 0.69 -0.79
N ILE A 222 3.31 1.79 -0.19
CA ILE A 222 4.55 1.86 0.56
C ILE A 222 4.31 1.30 1.96
N VAL A 223 4.93 0.16 2.25
CA VAL A 223 4.77 -0.58 3.51
C VAL A 223 5.97 -0.42 4.45
N ALA A 224 7.13 -0.04 3.93
CA ALA A 224 8.36 0.10 4.73
C ALA A 224 9.38 0.98 4.02
N PHE A 225 10.50 1.23 4.70
CA PHE A 225 11.63 1.97 4.16
C PHE A 225 12.96 1.28 4.50
N ALA A 226 13.91 1.41 3.58
CA ALA A 226 15.31 1.13 3.84
C ALA A 226 16.11 2.43 3.68
N GLY A 227 17.00 2.71 4.62
CA GLY A 227 17.88 3.88 4.60
C GLY A 227 19.34 3.50 4.57
N ARG A 228 20.13 4.14 3.69
CA ARG A 228 21.58 3.94 3.61
C ARG A 228 22.31 5.26 3.86
N VAL A 229 23.25 5.25 4.81
CA VAL A 229 24.20 6.37 4.99
C VAL A 229 25.13 6.49 3.79
N ILE A 230 25.30 7.69 3.28
CA ILE A 230 26.16 7.99 2.12
C ILE A 230 27.38 8.84 2.47
N LYS A 231 27.38 9.52 3.61
CA LYS A 231 28.53 10.21 4.19
C LYS A 231 29.05 9.44 5.40
N ASN A 232 30.36 9.50 5.65
CA ASN A 232 30.89 9.07 6.94
C ASN A 232 30.50 10.12 7.99
N VAL A 233 29.57 9.77 8.84
CA VAL A 233 29.08 10.60 9.95
C VAL A 233 29.47 9.87 11.22
N ASP A 234 30.38 10.44 11.99
CA ASP A 234 31.05 9.77 13.13
C ASP A 234 30.08 9.21 14.19
N HIS A 235 28.90 9.79 14.32
CA HIS A 235 27.87 9.34 15.26
C HIS A 235 26.92 8.26 14.70
N ILE A 236 26.98 7.95 13.39
CA ILE A 236 26.11 6.95 12.74
C ILE A 236 26.84 5.62 12.59
N LYS A 237 26.56 4.68 13.49
CA LYS A 237 27.20 3.35 13.49
C LYS A 237 26.66 2.40 12.41
N ALA A 238 25.36 2.47 12.10
CA ALA A 238 24.72 1.54 11.19
C ALA A 238 24.70 2.10 9.76
N LYS A 239 25.37 1.41 8.82
CA LYS A 239 25.39 1.79 7.41
C LYS A 239 24.03 1.66 6.75
N TYR A 240 23.25 0.66 7.12
CA TYR A 240 21.89 0.40 6.65
C TYR A 240 20.94 0.33 7.84
N VAL A 241 19.74 0.87 7.65
CA VAL A 241 18.64 0.79 8.60
C VAL A 241 17.36 0.49 7.82
N ASN A 242 16.60 -0.50 8.27
CA ASN A 242 15.30 -0.84 7.72
C ASN A 242 14.19 -0.49 8.71
N SER A 243 12.95 -0.40 8.22
CA SER A 243 11.78 -0.36 9.10
C SER A 243 11.78 -1.58 10.01
N PRO A 244 11.35 -1.44 11.26
CA PRO A 244 10.99 -2.60 12.08
C PRO A 244 9.76 -3.29 11.47
N GLU A 245 9.39 -4.43 12.02
CA GLU A 245 8.10 -5.04 11.76
C GLU A 245 6.97 -4.12 12.26
N THR A 246 5.99 -3.87 11.41
CA THR A 246 4.83 -3.00 11.66
C THR A 246 3.53 -3.73 11.32
N ALA A 247 2.38 -3.07 11.48
CA ALA A 247 1.08 -3.66 11.13
C ALA A 247 0.80 -3.73 9.61
N VAL A 248 1.66 -3.10 8.79
CA VAL A 248 1.57 -3.06 7.31
C VAL A 248 2.68 -3.84 6.65
#